data_5911dc0bb5a19b0d3470ee69768c3844
#
_entry.id   5911dc0bb5a19b0d3470ee69768c3844
#
_cell.length_a   1.000
_cell.length_b   1.000
_cell.length_c   1.000
_cell.angle_alpha   90.00
_cell.angle_beta   90.00
_cell.angle_gamma   90.00
#
_symmetry.space_group_name_H-M   'P 1'
#
loop_
_entity.id
_entity.type
_entity.pdbx_description
1 polymer ?
#
loop_
_entity_poly.entity_id
_entity_poly.type
_entity_poly.pdbx_seq_one_letter_code
_entity_poly.pdbx_strand_id
1 'polypeptide(L)'
;MRYRARWSATALVAALVAAPLCGQGSGGVSNPGIPPSSNAVVTNDMLLHAAASGDWLMYGHNYWNNRFSPLKTINAANVKNLVPRAVYTHGSTILGSFETTPIVVSGTMYITSPATPNNIVRAFDLRTQKMLWEYTHKNAPVSTACCGPNNRGVAVSGGSVFLGTLDDELVALDAATGKEKWAVKVGDGPEAGYTETMAPLVIGDNVIIGTSGAEYGIRGYVKAFNAASGAPVWTWYTLPSPEEGGWWGPFSKTTPEGDDLKRDIAKERADSAKYADAWKTGGGSMWMTPAYDDVSKTLFVAIGNPSPDLDGSIRPGDNRWTESIVAIDATNGKFKWGYQEVPHDVWDLDAVSPPVIAMVGGKKAVVEAGKTGFVYVLDAATGKLIRRSAAFVPQQNMYSQPTPDGVFMLPGANGGEEWSPIAVHPDLGYAYTVGLHQPMHYKVHYAPWEKGRLWLGSAFVRVPDAKGGYSGEYGNVNAIDLNTGKVAWSVKTELPMMGGATATAGGLVFTGEGNGWFKAYDAKTGAVLWKFYCGAGANAAPAVFDVDGEEFVAVAAGGNFQISYPLGNSLFVFGLPKP
;
A
#
# COMPACT_ATOMS: atom_id res chain seq x y z
N MET A 1 -17.96 -6.58 -59.80
CA MET A 1 -19.06 -5.77 -59.26
C MET A 1 -18.70 -5.32 -57.83
N ARG A 2 -18.49 -4.03 -57.67
CA ARG A 2 -18.07 -3.43 -56.37
C ARG A 2 -19.32 -2.83 -55.72
N TYR A 3 -19.70 -3.27 -54.53
CA TYR A 3 -20.68 -2.59 -53.68
C TYR A 3 -19.96 -1.75 -52.63
N ARG A 4 -20.11 -0.43 -52.71
CA ARG A 4 -19.75 0.52 -51.69
C ARG A 4 -21.01 0.79 -50.84
N ALA A 5 -20.96 0.46 -49.54
CA ALA A 5 -21.96 0.94 -48.59
C ALA A 5 -21.49 2.27 -47.99
N ARG A 6 -22.29 3.32 -48.18
CA ARG A 6 -22.14 4.63 -47.53
C ARG A 6 -22.93 4.59 -46.23
N TRP A 7 -22.27 4.87 -45.14
CA TRP A 7 -22.92 5.16 -43.85
C TRP A 7 -23.01 6.67 -43.70
N SER A 8 -24.22 7.19 -43.62
CA SER A 8 -24.52 8.59 -43.27
C SER A 8 -24.57 8.71 -41.75
N ALA A 9 -23.68 9.52 -41.19
CA ALA A 9 -23.71 9.88 -39.77
C ALA A 9 -24.72 11.04 -39.59
N THR A 10 -25.82 10.79 -38.92
CA THR A 10 -26.75 11.84 -38.44
C THR A 10 -26.29 12.29 -37.06
N ALA A 11 -25.75 13.50 -36.98
CA ALA A 11 -25.39 14.13 -35.71
C ALA A 11 -26.66 14.69 -35.07
N LEU A 12 -27.03 14.14 -33.90
CA LEU A 12 -28.02 14.73 -33.00
C LEU A 12 -27.32 15.76 -32.11
N VAL A 13 -27.61 17.04 -32.32
CA VAL A 13 -27.18 18.12 -31.42
C VAL A 13 -28.22 18.21 -30.32
N ALA A 14 -27.85 17.75 -29.11
CA ALA A 14 -28.60 18.00 -27.91
C ALA A 14 -28.15 19.34 -27.31
N ALA A 15 -29.02 20.32 -27.32
CA ALA A 15 -28.80 21.59 -26.63
C ALA A 15 -28.89 21.37 -25.10
N LEU A 16 -27.78 21.42 -24.40
CA LEU A 16 -27.72 21.49 -22.93
C LEU A 16 -28.00 22.92 -22.48
N VAL A 17 -29.13 23.12 -21.85
CA VAL A 17 -29.44 24.35 -21.11
C VAL A 17 -28.60 24.31 -19.83
N ALA A 18 -27.61 25.17 -19.72
CA ALA A 18 -26.82 25.35 -18.51
C ALA A 18 -27.67 26.10 -17.45
N ALA A 19 -28.10 25.39 -16.43
CA ALA A 19 -28.55 26.02 -15.19
C ALA A 19 -27.32 26.43 -14.34
N PRO A 20 -27.34 27.58 -13.63
CA PRO A 20 -26.23 28.00 -12.80
C PRO A 20 -26.10 27.03 -11.62
N LEU A 21 -24.97 26.33 -11.56
CA LEU A 21 -24.55 25.58 -10.38
C LEU A 21 -24.18 26.56 -9.27
N CYS A 22 -25.09 26.77 -8.32
CA CYS A 22 -24.72 27.29 -7.02
C CYS A 22 -23.66 26.36 -6.40
N GLY A 23 -22.54 26.92 -6.00
CA GLY A 23 -21.48 26.20 -5.31
C GLY A 23 -22.03 25.56 -4.04
N GLN A 24 -22.12 24.23 -4.03
CA GLN A 24 -22.31 23.47 -2.81
C GLN A 24 -20.92 23.16 -2.25
N GLY A 25 -20.66 23.75 -1.08
CA GLY A 25 -19.48 23.41 -0.30
C GLY A 25 -19.45 21.91 0.01
N SER A 26 -18.26 21.36 0.24
CA SER A 26 -18.03 20.02 0.76
C SER A 26 -18.90 19.81 2.01
N GLY A 27 -19.97 19.02 1.88
CA GLY A 27 -20.95 18.79 2.94
C GLY A 27 -21.11 17.31 3.21
N GLY A 28 -20.78 16.89 4.43
CA GLY A 28 -21.11 15.54 4.91
C GLY A 28 -22.63 15.37 5.05
N VAL A 29 -23.18 14.28 4.53
CA VAL A 29 -24.58 13.88 4.80
C VAL A 29 -24.59 13.09 6.09
N SER A 30 -25.10 13.69 7.17
CA SER A 30 -25.42 12.97 8.42
C SER A 30 -26.85 12.43 8.35
N ASN A 31 -27.06 11.24 8.88
CA ASN A 31 -28.39 10.64 8.98
C ASN A 31 -29.01 11.08 10.35
N PRO A 32 -29.89 12.11 10.39
CA PRO A 32 -30.42 12.62 11.64
C PRO A 32 -31.45 11.63 12.21
N GLY A 33 -31.09 10.86 13.18
CA GLY A 33 -31.99 9.93 13.88
C GLY A 33 -31.38 8.65 14.39
N ILE A 34 -30.10 8.39 14.09
CA ILE A 34 -29.36 7.27 14.66
C ILE A 34 -28.33 7.87 15.61
N PRO A 35 -28.43 7.68 16.93
CA PRO A 35 -27.35 8.06 17.81
C PRO A 35 -26.10 7.26 17.42
N PRO A 36 -24.90 7.90 17.39
CA PRO A 36 -23.67 7.18 17.13
C PRO A 36 -23.59 6.00 18.11
N SER A 37 -23.29 4.81 17.58
CA SER A 37 -23.02 3.64 18.40
C SER A 37 -21.73 3.91 19.16
N SER A 38 -21.83 4.21 20.42
CA SER A 38 -20.79 4.61 21.35
C SER A 38 -19.87 5.76 20.87
N ASN A 39 -19.78 6.83 21.64
CA ASN A 39 -18.79 7.90 21.51
C ASN A 39 -17.39 7.42 21.93
N ALA A 40 -16.96 6.23 21.50
CA ALA A 40 -15.63 5.72 21.84
C ALA A 40 -14.58 6.55 21.10
N VAL A 41 -13.98 7.47 21.81
CA VAL A 41 -12.84 8.25 21.32
C VAL A 41 -11.61 7.36 21.40
N VAL A 42 -10.97 7.06 20.26
CA VAL A 42 -9.69 6.36 20.22
C VAL A 42 -8.65 7.22 20.93
N THR A 43 -8.16 6.74 22.06
CA THR A 43 -7.12 7.42 22.83
C THR A 43 -5.72 6.94 22.41
N ASN A 44 -4.70 7.71 22.72
CA ASN A 44 -3.31 7.29 22.51
C ASN A 44 -3.00 5.99 23.28
N ASP A 45 -3.55 5.79 24.46
CA ASP A 45 -3.40 4.56 25.24
C ASP A 45 -3.98 3.34 24.49
N MET A 46 -5.15 3.47 23.88
CA MET A 46 -5.73 2.41 23.05
C MET A 46 -4.82 2.07 21.86
N LEU A 47 -4.22 3.07 21.21
CA LEU A 47 -3.29 2.84 20.09
C LEU A 47 -2.01 2.14 20.54
N LEU A 48 -1.45 2.51 21.72
CA LEU A 48 -0.28 1.86 22.29
C LEU A 48 -0.54 0.38 22.67
N HIS A 49 -1.78 0.05 23.04
CA HIS A 49 -2.18 -1.30 23.45
C HIS A 49 -2.98 -2.05 22.37
N ALA A 50 -3.02 -1.53 21.14
CA ALA A 50 -3.82 -2.08 20.05
C ALA A 50 -3.55 -3.57 19.76
N ALA A 51 -2.32 -4.05 19.96
CA ALA A 51 -1.97 -5.46 19.76
C ALA A 51 -2.79 -6.46 20.60
N ALA A 52 -3.35 -6.02 21.72
CA ALA A 52 -4.22 -6.83 22.60
C ALA A 52 -5.72 -6.52 22.37
N SER A 53 -6.05 -5.57 21.52
CA SER A 53 -7.42 -5.13 21.26
C SER A 53 -8.18 -6.12 20.38
N GLY A 54 -9.49 -6.27 20.65
CA GLY A 54 -10.42 -6.89 19.71
C GLY A 54 -10.87 -5.95 18.58
N ASP A 55 -10.62 -4.64 18.70
CA ASP A 55 -10.86 -3.67 17.64
C ASP A 55 -9.73 -3.71 16.60
N TRP A 56 -9.98 -3.16 15.39
CA TRP A 56 -8.96 -2.95 14.37
C TRP A 56 -8.64 -1.46 14.24
N LEU A 57 -7.76 -0.96 15.15
CA LEU A 57 -7.62 0.48 15.43
C LEU A 57 -6.77 1.26 14.42
N MET A 58 -5.94 0.60 13.61
CA MET A 58 -5.08 1.23 12.60
C MET A 58 -4.79 0.26 11.45
N TYR A 59 -4.21 0.75 10.36
CA TYR A 59 -3.99 0.01 9.12
C TYR A 59 -3.39 -1.40 9.34
N GLY A 60 -2.32 -1.49 10.12
CA GLY A 60 -1.63 -2.75 10.42
C GLY A 60 -2.10 -3.44 11.70
N HIS A 61 -3.28 -3.11 12.26
CA HIS A 61 -3.83 -3.53 13.53
C HIS A 61 -3.17 -2.83 14.73
N ASN A 62 -1.85 -2.73 14.77
CA ASN A 62 -1.07 -2.12 15.85
C ASN A 62 0.16 -1.37 15.29
N TYR A 63 0.90 -0.67 16.14
CA TYR A 63 2.08 0.09 15.74
C TYR A 63 3.22 -0.75 15.17
N TRP A 64 3.29 -2.04 15.51
CA TRP A 64 4.25 -2.96 14.90
C TRP A 64 3.87 -3.39 13.50
N ASN A 65 2.68 -3.02 13.06
CA ASN A 65 2.15 -3.25 11.72
C ASN A 65 2.08 -4.75 11.33
N ASN A 66 2.00 -5.64 12.34
CA ASN A 66 2.18 -7.08 12.16
C ASN A 66 0.94 -7.81 11.65
N ARG A 67 -0.21 -7.12 11.54
CA ARG A 67 -1.48 -7.67 11.04
C ARG A 67 -1.86 -9.01 11.68
N PHE A 68 -1.62 -9.11 12.98
CA PHE A 68 -1.97 -10.25 13.81
C PHE A 68 -3.08 -9.88 14.78
N SER A 69 -4.25 -10.55 14.65
CA SER A 69 -5.36 -10.40 15.60
C SER A 69 -5.22 -11.39 16.76
N PRO A 70 -5.37 -10.94 18.02
CA PRO A 70 -5.36 -11.82 19.18
C PRO A 70 -6.64 -12.68 19.32
N LEU A 71 -7.64 -12.44 18.46
CA LEU A 71 -8.91 -13.14 18.46
C LEU A 71 -8.74 -14.60 18.02
N LYS A 72 -9.55 -15.51 18.59
CA LYS A 72 -9.44 -16.98 18.37
C LYS A 72 -10.78 -17.71 18.39
N THR A 73 -11.88 -16.99 18.47
CA THR A 73 -13.22 -17.58 18.41
C THR A 73 -13.43 -18.24 17.04
N ILE A 74 -13.03 -17.54 15.96
CA ILE A 74 -12.91 -18.13 14.63
C ILE A 74 -11.55 -18.84 14.56
N ASN A 75 -11.56 -20.15 14.30
CA ASN A 75 -10.35 -20.97 14.34
C ASN A 75 -10.42 -22.12 13.32
N ALA A 76 -9.35 -22.90 13.21
CA ALA A 76 -9.24 -23.99 12.23
C ALA A 76 -10.38 -25.03 12.31
N ALA A 77 -11.01 -25.24 13.47
CA ALA A 77 -12.09 -26.21 13.61
C ALA A 77 -13.44 -25.71 13.07
N ASN A 78 -13.70 -24.40 13.15
CA ASN A 78 -15.02 -23.82 12.84
C ASN A 78 -15.03 -22.85 11.65
N VAL A 79 -13.88 -22.42 11.12
CA VAL A 79 -13.77 -21.48 10.00
C VAL A 79 -14.55 -21.92 8.76
N LYS A 80 -14.71 -23.21 8.55
CA LYS A 80 -15.53 -23.79 7.47
C LYS A 80 -17.00 -23.35 7.50
N ASN A 81 -17.47 -22.85 8.63
CA ASN A 81 -18.84 -22.39 8.85
C ASN A 81 -19.00 -20.87 8.65
N LEU A 82 -17.94 -20.13 8.27
CA LEU A 82 -18.05 -18.70 8.02
C LEU A 82 -19.05 -18.39 6.91
N VAL A 83 -19.89 -17.39 7.17
CA VAL A 83 -20.88 -16.87 6.22
C VAL A 83 -20.81 -15.35 6.14
N PRO A 84 -21.20 -14.73 5.02
CA PRO A 84 -21.39 -13.27 4.98
C PRO A 84 -22.47 -12.85 5.98
N ARG A 85 -22.14 -11.89 6.83
CA ARG A 85 -23.05 -11.32 7.83
C ARG A 85 -23.57 -9.95 7.40
N ALA A 86 -22.74 -9.23 6.63
CA ALA A 86 -23.10 -7.95 6.02
C ALA A 86 -22.26 -7.70 4.77
N VAL A 87 -22.76 -6.86 3.87
CA VAL A 87 -22.05 -6.34 2.71
C VAL A 87 -22.25 -4.84 2.64
N TYR A 88 -21.16 -4.09 2.54
CA TYR A 88 -21.14 -2.64 2.43
C TYR A 88 -20.57 -2.20 1.09
N THR A 89 -20.85 -0.99 0.65
CA THR A 89 -20.31 -0.44 -0.59
C THR A 89 -19.51 0.83 -0.33
N HIS A 90 -18.49 1.07 -1.17
CA HIS A 90 -17.61 2.23 -1.01
C HIS A 90 -18.22 3.58 -1.42
N GLY A 91 -19.34 3.61 -2.12
CA GLY A 91 -20.07 4.85 -2.44
C GLY A 91 -19.66 5.56 -3.71
N SER A 92 -18.49 5.32 -4.27
CA SER A 92 -18.12 5.90 -5.56
C SER A 92 -19.02 5.36 -6.69
N THR A 93 -19.36 6.21 -7.64
CA THR A 93 -20.09 5.85 -8.86
C THR A 93 -19.20 5.22 -9.94
N ILE A 94 -17.89 5.29 -9.75
CA ILE A 94 -16.89 4.70 -10.66
C ILE A 94 -16.22 3.55 -9.92
N LEU A 95 -16.08 2.42 -10.62
CA LEU A 95 -15.31 1.30 -10.11
C LEU A 95 -13.81 1.57 -10.30
N GLY A 96 -13.03 1.21 -9.28
CA GLY A 96 -11.57 1.31 -9.28
C GLY A 96 -10.97 0.31 -8.32
N SER A 97 -9.68 0.31 -8.12
CA SER A 97 -9.03 -0.54 -7.12
C SER A 97 -9.57 -0.20 -5.72
N PHE A 98 -10.25 -1.14 -5.08
CA PHE A 98 -10.83 -0.95 -3.74
C PHE A 98 -9.92 -1.58 -2.70
N GLU A 99 -8.92 -0.81 -2.25
CA GLU A 99 -7.79 -1.29 -1.43
C GLU A 99 -7.92 -0.94 0.06
N THR A 100 -9.07 -0.42 0.49
CA THR A 100 -9.27 0.00 1.89
C THR A 100 -9.06 -1.15 2.87
N THR A 101 -8.26 -0.93 3.91
CA THR A 101 -8.34 -1.71 5.15
C THR A 101 -9.37 -1.02 6.05
N PRO A 102 -10.47 -1.69 6.43
CA PRO A 102 -11.44 -1.07 7.34
C PRO A 102 -10.83 -0.84 8.72
N ILE A 103 -11.08 0.33 9.30
CA ILE A 103 -10.78 0.62 10.71
C ILE A 103 -12.05 0.39 11.50
N VAL A 104 -11.96 -0.38 12.58
CA VAL A 104 -13.11 -0.70 13.43
C VAL A 104 -12.82 -0.29 14.86
N VAL A 105 -13.70 0.54 15.42
CA VAL A 105 -13.60 1.08 16.77
C VAL A 105 -14.94 0.89 17.47
N SER A 106 -15.00 0.03 18.47
CA SER A 106 -16.18 -0.21 19.29
C SER A 106 -17.46 -0.41 18.45
N GLY A 107 -17.35 -1.19 17.35
CA GLY A 107 -18.47 -1.49 16.46
C GLY A 107 -18.79 -0.42 15.41
N THR A 108 -18.02 0.67 15.33
CA THR A 108 -18.07 1.61 14.20
C THR A 108 -16.96 1.28 13.21
N MET A 109 -17.32 1.05 11.95
CA MET A 109 -16.40 0.75 10.86
C MET A 109 -16.26 1.95 9.92
N TYR A 110 -15.02 2.34 9.65
CA TYR A 110 -14.65 3.38 8.68
C TYR A 110 -13.99 2.75 7.46
N ILE A 111 -14.45 3.14 6.27
CA ILE A 111 -13.88 2.71 4.98
C ILE A 111 -13.71 3.89 4.04
N THR A 112 -12.78 3.75 3.07
CA THR A 112 -12.60 4.71 1.99
C THR A 112 -13.02 4.11 0.66
N SER A 113 -13.37 4.96 -0.33
CA SER A 113 -13.56 4.53 -1.72
C SER A 113 -12.23 4.55 -2.48
N PRO A 114 -12.17 3.95 -3.69
CA PRO A 114 -11.22 4.41 -4.71
C PRO A 114 -11.35 5.92 -4.89
N ALA A 115 -10.22 6.61 -5.00
CA ALA A 115 -10.17 8.07 -4.94
C ALA A 115 -10.62 8.78 -6.24
N THR A 116 -11.50 8.17 -7.02
CA THR A 116 -12.01 8.76 -8.27
C THR A 116 -13.54 8.63 -8.38
N PRO A 117 -14.26 9.69 -8.82
CA PRO A 117 -13.74 11.03 -9.10
C PRO A 117 -13.43 11.83 -7.83
N ASN A 118 -13.80 11.29 -6.67
CA ASN A 118 -13.69 11.92 -5.35
C ASN A 118 -13.15 10.92 -4.33
N ASN A 119 -12.49 11.39 -3.29
CA ASN A 119 -12.25 10.57 -2.10
C ASN A 119 -13.52 10.54 -1.24
N ILE A 120 -14.04 9.34 -0.95
CA ILE A 120 -15.22 9.17 -0.08
C ILE A 120 -14.81 8.41 1.18
N VAL A 121 -15.26 8.88 2.34
CA VAL A 121 -15.17 8.16 3.60
C VAL A 121 -16.58 7.85 4.08
N ARG A 122 -16.82 6.60 4.47
CA ARG A 122 -18.07 6.14 5.07
C ARG A 122 -17.85 5.57 6.45
N ALA A 123 -18.75 5.91 7.38
CA ALA A 123 -18.82 5.28 8.69
C ALA A 123 -20.11 4.45 8.79
N PHE A 124 -19.98 3.24 9.33
CA PHE A 124 -21.09 2.32 9.52
C PHE A 124 -21.15 1.84 10.96
N ASP A 125 -22.36 1.71 11.49
CA ASP A 125 -22.63 0.96 12.72
C ASP A 125 -22.78 -0.53 12.36
N LEU A 126 -21.87 -1.35 12.83
CA LEU A 126 -21.86 -2.80 12.54
C LEU A 126 -22.98 -3.56 13.28
N ARG A 127 -23.53 -3.02 14.36
CA ARG A 127 -24.64 -3.63 15.13
C ARG A 127 -25.95 -3.51 14.37
N THR A 128 -26.22 -2.30 13.86
CA THR A 128 -27.45 -1.98 13.12
C THR A 128 -27.29 -2.13 11.62
N GLN A 129 -26.04 -2.30 11.13
CA GLN A 129 -25.66 -2.36 9.72
C GLN A 129 -26.04 -1.11 8.93
N LYS A 130 -26.18 0.04 9.60
CA LYS A 130 -26.56 1.31 8.98
C LYS A 130 -25.37 2.23 8.79
N MET A 131 -25.40 3.00 7.70
CA MET A 131 -24.47 4.10 7.49
C MET A 131 -24.78 5.22 8.50
N LEU A 132 -23.76 5.63 9.26
CA LEU A 132 -23.82 6.75 10.21
C LEU A 132 -23.65 8.08 9.48
N TRP A 133 -22.63 8.16 8.63
CA TRP A 133 -22.35 9.33 7.82
C TRP A 133 -21.49 8.99 6.59
N GLU A 134 -21.47 9.89 5.63
CA GLU A 134 -20.59 9.89 4.47
C GLU A 134 -19.96 11.28 4.33
N TYR A 135 -18.68 11.32 4.06
CA TYR A 135 -17.93 12.51 3.66
C TYR A 135 -17.41 12.32 2.24
N THR A 136 -17.53 13.35 1.42
CA THR A 136 -16.99 13.38 0.06
C THR A 136 -16.06 14.57 -0.09
N HIS A 137 -14.76 14.26 -0.33
CA HIS A 137 -13.77 15.25 -0.74
C HIS A 137 -13.73 15.30 -2.26
N LYS A 138 -13.89 16.48 -2.81
CA LYS A 138 -13.87 16.71 -4.26
C LYS A 138 -12.44 16.94 -4.71
N ASN A 139 -11.83 15.94 -5.33
CA ASN A 139 -10.47 16.04 -5.85
C ASN A 139 -10.30 17.14 -6.89
N ALA A 140 -9.09 17.71 -6.97
CA ALA A 140 -8.71 18.61 -8.05
C ALA A 140 -8.76 17.88 -9.43
N PRO A 141 -9.07 18.58 -10.52
CA PRO A 141 -9.25 17.96 -11.85
C PRO A 141 -8.02 17.23 -12.41
N VAL A 142 -6.84 17.56 -11.92
CA VAL A 142 -5.56 16.98 -12.37
C VAL A 142 -5.02 15.89 -11.44
N SER A 143 -5.83 15.46 -10.48
CA SER A 143 -5.42 14.42 -9.52
C SER A 143 -5.29 13.07 -10.22
N THR A 144 -4.06 12.60 -10.38
CA THR A 144 -3.73 11.32 -11.00
C THR A 144 -2.66 10.61 -10.18
N ALA A 145 -2.68 9.27 -10.21
CA ALA A 145 -1.61 8.42 -9.70
C ALA A 145 -1.22 7.41 -10.80
N CYS A 146 0.03 6.96 -10.84
CA CYS A 146 0.54 6.07 -11.88
C CYS A 146 -0.30 4.80 -12.02
N CYS A 147 -0.63 4.19 -10.90
CA CYS A 147 -1.18 2.83 -10.79
C CYS A 147 -2.67 2.82 -10.41
N GLY A 148 -3.35 3.93 -10.62
CA GLY A 148 -4.75 4.12 -10.36
C GLY A 148 -5.06 4.98 -9.13
N PRO A 149 -6.30 5.42 -9.00
CA PRO A 149 -6.74 6.32 -7.94
C PRO A 149 -7.03 5.55 -6.65
N ASN A 150 -5.99 5.02 -6.02
CA ASN A 150 -6.11 4.17 -4.85
C ASN A 150 -6.24 4.99 -3.56
N ASN A 151 -6.93 4.42 -2.57
CA ASN A 151 -6.90 4.88 -1.19
C ASN A 151 -6.99 3.67 -0.25
N ARG A 152 -6.05 3.56 0.69
CA ARG A 152 -5.88 2.36 1.53
C ARG A 152 -6.51 2.46 2.90
N GLY A 153 -7.19 3.60 3.20
CA GLY A 153 -7.95 3.75 4.43
C GLY A 153 -7.67 5.06 5.16
N VAL A 154 -8.17 5.14 6.38
CA VAL A 154 -8.06 6.28 7.27
C VAL A 154 -7.29 5.94 8.54
N ALA A 155 -6.89 6.96 9.30
CA ALA A 155 -6.51 6.82 10.71
C ALA A 155 -7.60 7.41 11.60
N VAL A 156 -7.77 6.86 12.81
CA VAL A 156 -8.78 7.33 13.79
C VAL A 156 -8.11 7.58 15.12
N SER A 157 -8.21 8.79 15.65
CA SER A 157 -7.68 9.15 16.98
C SER A 157 -8.28 10.46 17.49
N GLY A 158 -8.40 10.61 18.80
CA GLY A 158 -8.82 11.87 19.44
C GLY A 158 -10.19 12.38 19.00
N GLY A 159 -11.12 11.50 18.59
CA GLY A 159 -12.42 11.90 18.04
C GLY A 159 -12.31 12.49 16.62
N SER A 160 -11.25 12.20 15.90
CA SER A 160 -11.02 12.59 14.50
C SER A 160 -10.74 11.39 13.62
N VAL A 161 -11.14 11.50 12.35
CA VAL A 161 -10.77 10.58 11.25
C VAL A 161 -9.87 11.36 10.31
N PHE A 162 -8.70 10.83 9.98
CA PHE A 162 -7.71 11.47 9.12
C PHE A 162 -7.62 10.73 7.78
N LEU A 163 -7.70 11.50 6.70
CA LEU A 163 -7.70 11.02 5.32
C LEU A 163 -6.61 11.74 4.50
N GLY A 164 -5.74 10.98 3.83
CA GLY A 164 -4.93 11.50 2.73
C GLY A 164 -5.74 11.49 1.43
N THR A 165 -5.68 12.55 0.63
CA THR A 165 -6.47 12.68 -0.60
C THR A 165 -5.62 12.60 -1.85
N LEU A 166 -6.23 12.21 -2.98
CA LEU A 166 -5.51 12.07 -4.25
C LEU A 166 -4.98 13.42 -4.78
N ASP A 167 -5.51 14.54 -4.31
CA ASP A 167 -5.08 15.89 -4.66
C ASP A 167 -4.12 16.52 -3.62
N ASP A 168 -3.40 15.65 -2.88
CA ASP A 168 -2.28 16.05 -2.02
C ASP A 168 -2.72 16.88 -0.80
N GLU A 169 -3.85 16.50 -0.18
CA GLU A 169 -4.31 17.09 1.08
C GLU A 169 -4.40 16.05 2.20
N LEU A 170 -4.20 16.52 3.43
CA LEU A 170 -4.53 15.80 4.66
C LEU A 170 -5.77 16.45 5.27
N VAL A 171 -6.83 15.66 5.41
CA VAL A 171 -8.13 16.10 5.91
C VAL A 171 -8.42 15.47 7.26
N ALA A 172 -8.90 16.24 8.22
CA ALA A 172 -9.42 15.73 9.49
C ALA A 172 -10.93 15.93 9.55
N LEU A 173 -11.64 14.84 9.85
CA LEU A 173 -13.08 14.81 10.02
C LEU A 173 -13.43 14.57 11.50
N ASP A 174 -14.56 15.06 11.95
CA ASP A 174 -15.16 14.68 13.22
C ASP A 174 -15.66 13.23 13.14
N ALA A 175 -15.17 12.35 13.99
CA ALA A 175 -15.45 10.92 13.92
C ALA A 175 -16.92 10.56 14.15
N ALA A 176 -17.66 11.38 14.88
CA ALA A 176 -19.08 11.13 15.17
C ALA A 176 -20.01 11.60 14.04
N THR A 177 -19.63 12.66 13.31
CA THR A 177 -20.52 13.34 12.36
C THR A 177 -20.05 13.35 10.92
N GLY A 178 -18.77 13.01 10.65
CA GLY A 178 -18.15 13.12 9.33
C GLY A 178 -17.90 14.57 8.86
N LYS A 179 -18.13 15.58 9.71
CA LYS A 179 -17.88 16.97 9.35
C LYS A 179 -16.39 17.25 9.32
N GLU A 180 -15.95 17.98 8.30
CA GLU A 180 -14.57 18.45 8.20
C GLU A 180 -14.22 19.40 9.34
N LYS A 181 -13.11 19.12 10.03
CA LYS A 181 -12.51 19.98 11.07
C LYS A 181 -11.48 20.91 10.47
N TRP A 182 -10.63 20.37 9.62
CA TRP A 182 -9.60 21.09 8.88
C TRP A 182 -9.11 20.26 7.69
N ALA A 183 -8.56 20.95 6.68
CA ALA A 183 -7.82 20.38 5.57
C ALA A 183 -6.56 21.19 5.31
N VAL A 184 -5.45 20.54 5.01
CA VAL A 184 -4.16 21.19 4.74
C VAL A 184 -3.45 20.50 3.58
N LYS A 185 -2.73 21.29 2.78
CA LYS A 185 -1.86 20.74 1.74
C LYS A 185 -0.67 20.00 2.36
N VAL A 186 -0.31 18.85 1.78
CA VAL A 186 0.82 18.04 2.22
C VAL A 186 2.07 18.40 1.42
N GLY A 187 2.00 18.46 0.10
CA GLY A 187 3.12 18.76 -0.79
C GLY A 187 2.86 19.92 -1.76
N ASP A 188 3.45 19.83 -2.96
CA ASP A 188 3.36 20.85 -4.00
C ASP A 188 2.15 20.68 -4.93
N GLY A 189 1.26 19.74 -4.60
CA GLY A 189 0.00 19.49 -5.28
C GLY A 189 0.06 18.51 -6.45
N PRO A 190 -1.11 18.06 -6.92
CA PRO A 190 -1.22 17.04 -7.95
C PRO A 190 -0.70 17.51 -9.31
N GLU A 191 -0.68 18.81 -9.58
CA GLU A 191 -0.07 19.40 -10.78
C GLU A 191 1.45 19.25 -10.84
N ALA A 192 2.07 18.92 -9.69
CA ALA A 192 3.49 18.57 -9.61
C ALA A 192 3.72 17.06 -9.54
N GLY A 193 2.64 16.26 -9.45
CA GLY A 193 2.70 14.80 -9.37
C GLY A 193 2.60 14.25 -7.95
N TYR A 194 2.38 15.09 -6.92
CA TYR A 194 2.19 14.63 -5.54
C TYR A 194 0.75 14.18 -5.31
N THR A 195 0.58 13.02 -4.67
CA THR A 195 -0.72 12.43 -4.33
C THR A 195 -0.62 11.62 -3.05
N GLU A 196 -1.75 11.43 -2.34
CA GLU A 196 -1.78 10.66 -1.11
C GLU A 196 -2.66 9.42 -1.28
N THR A 197 -2.07 8.23 -1.17
CA THR A 197 -2.76 6.94 -1.36
C THR A 197 -2.72 6.04 -0.14
N MET A 198 -1.87 6.36 0.85
CA MET A 198 -1.71 5.58 2.08
C MET A 198 -2.78 5.89 3.12
N ALA A 199 -3.01 4.96 4.05
CA ALA A 199 -3.67 5.27 5.31
C ALA A 199 -2.67 6.02 6.22
N PRO A 200 -2.99 7.22 6.73
CA PRO A 200 -2.13 7.93 7.68
C PRO A 200 -1.89 7.13 8.96
N LEU A 201 -0.84 7.46 9.73
CA LEU A 201 -0.58 6.89 11.05
C LEU A 201 -0.60 7.99 12.10
N VAL A 202 -1.38 7.81 13.19
CA VAL A 202 -1.37 8.74 14.32
C VAL A 202 -0.42 8.25 15.40
N ILE A 203 0.47 9.13 15.87
CA ILE A 203 1.41 8.88 16.98
C ILE A 203 1.35 10.05 17.96
N GLY A 204 0.79 9.82 19.13
CA GLY A 204 0.53 10.91 20.09
C GLY A 204 -0.34 11.99 19.46
N ASP A 205 0.16 13.22 19.45
CA ASP A 205 -0.54 14.38 18.87
C ASP A 205 -0.22 14.62 17.38
N ASN A 206 0.48 13.69 16.71
CA ASN A 206 0.91 13.87 15.34
C ASN A 206 0.27 12.85 14.38
N VAL A 207 -0.09 13.33 13.20
CA VAL A 207 -0.46 12.51 12.03
C VAL A 207 0.74 12.41 11.12
N ILE A 208 1.18 11.18 10.84
CA ILE A 208 2.30 10.87 9.94
C ILE A 208 1.73 10.52 8.57
N ILE A 209 2.27 11.13 7.53
CA ILE A 209 1.91 10.87 6.14
C ILE A 209 3.15 10.98 5.26
N GLY A 210 3.22 10.17 4.21
CA GLY A 210 4.21 10.27 3.14
C GLY A 210 3.56 10.80 1.87
N THR A 211 4.12 10.47 0.72
CA THR A 211 3.53 10.80 -0.59
C THR A 211 3.70 9.69 -1.59
N SER A 212 2.80 9.61 -2.55
CA SER A 212 2.95 8.87 -3.80
C SER A 212 3.42 9.82 -4.91
N GLY A 213 3.80 9.27 -6.08
CA GLY A 213 4.12 10.06 -7.26
C GLY A 213 5.60 10.08 -7.63
N ALA A 214 6.40 9.12 -7.14
CA ALA A 214 7.80 8.98 -7.57
C ALA A 214 7.92 9.05 -9.10
N GLU A 215 7.06 8.34 -9.82
CA GLU A 215 7.01 8.22 -11.28
C GLU A 215 6.74 9.54 -12.03
N TYR A 216 6.44 10.61 -11.31
CA TYR A 216 6.28 11.96 -11.86
C TYR A 216 7.51 12.86 -11.68
N GLY A 217 8.59 12.30 -11.10
CA GLY A 217 9.80 13.08 -10.82
C GLY A 217 9.60 14.08 -9.71
N ILE A 218 9.07 13.63 -8.58
CA ILE A 218 8.97 14.39 -7.33
C ILE A 218 10.21 14.17 -6.45
N ARG A 219 10.33 14.93 -5.37
CA ARG A 219 11.21 14.62 -4.25
C ARG A 219 10.37 14.07 -3.11
N GLY A 220 10.46 12.78 -2.85
CA GLY A 220 9.69 12.10 -1.80
C GLY A 220 9.95 12.64 -0.40
N TYR A 221 8.97 12.46 0.49
CA TYR A 221 9.06 12.91 1.88
C TYR A 221 8.22 12.05 2.84
N VAL A 222 8.52 12.21 4.13
CA VAL A 222 7.67 11.84 5.26
C VAL A 222 7.42 13.09 6.09
N LYS A 223 6.17 13.36 6.43
CA LYS A 223 5.76 14.55 7.19
C LYS A 223 4.94 14.19 8.40
N ALA A 224 5.05 15.03 9.42
CA ALA A 224 4.18 15.02 10.58
C ALA A 224 3.39 16.31 10.66
N PHE A 225 2.09 16.18 10.95
CA PHE A 225 1.16 17.28 11.17
C PHE A 225 0.53 17.14 12.55
N ASN A 226 0.28 18.25 13.23
CA ASN A 226 -0.44 18.22 14.50
C ASN A 226 -1.90 17.78 14.28
N ALA A 227 -2.34 16.74 14.95
CA ALA A 227 -3.64 16.12 14.77
C ALA A 227 -4.83 17.05 15.09
N ALA A 228 -4.65 18.01 16.00
CA ALA A 228 -5.72 18.93 16.40
C ALA A 228 -5.88 20.12 15.43
N SER A 229 -4.79 20.59 14.80
CA SER A 229 -4.78 21.84 14.04
C SER A 229 -4.38 21.68 12.56
N GLY A 230 -3.82 20.54 12.15
CA GLY A 230 -3.22 20.38 10.82
C GLY A 230 -1.90 21.15 10.62
N ALA A 231 -1.36 21.79 11.67
CA ALA A 231 -0.10 22.51 11.55
C ALA A 231 1.07 21.56 11.27
N PRO A 232 2.00 21.88 10.34
CA PRO A 232 3.17 21.04 10.09
C PRO A 232 4.09 21.02 11.31
N VAL A 233 4.62 19.84 11.66
CA VAL A 233 5.52 19.64 12.80
C VAL A 233 6.96 19.42 12.34
N TRP A 234 7.17 18.46 11.43
CA TRP A 234 8.47 18.20 10.82
C TRP A 234 8.30 17.58 9.43
N THR A 235 9.35 17.71 8.62
CA THR A 235 9.49 17.07 7.31
C THR A 235 10.85 16.39 7.23
N TRP A 236 10.86 15.15 6.77
CA TRP A 236 12.07 14.46 6.35
C TRP A 236 11.94 14.11 4.87
N TYR A 237 12.92 14.59 4.06
CA TYR A 237 12.97 14.23 2.65
C TYR A 237 13.69 12.90 2.47
N THR A 238 13.10 11.99 1.71
CA THR A 238 13.65 10.65 1.47
C THR A 238 14.92 10.68 0.63
N LEU A 239 15.06 11.70 -0.23
CA LEU A 239 16.22 11.92 -1.08
C LEU A 239 17.09 13.02 -0.48
N PRO A 240 18.28 12.68 0.06
CA PRO A 240 19.16 13.67 0.66
C PRO A 240 19.77 14.58 -0.42
N SER A 241 19.78 15.88 -0.16
CA SER A 241 20.58 16.83 -0.93
C SER A 241 22.08 16.58 -0.74
N PRO A 242 22.96 17.19 -1.54
CA PRO A 242 24.41 17.11 -1.31
C PRO A 242 24.83 17.50 0.10
N GLU A 243 24.18 18.51 0.71
CA GLU A 243 24.47 18.96 2.07
C GLU A 243 23.93 17.98 3.15
N GLU A 244 22.90 17.22 2.84
CA GLU A 244 22.26 16.24 3.74
C GLU A 244 22.94 14.87 3.72
N GLY A 245 24.08 14.72 3.05
CA GLY A 245 24.85 13.48 3.02
C GLY A 245 24.86 12.74 1.69
N GLY A 246 24.24 13.33 0.69
CA GLY A 246 24.38 12.95 -0.72
C GLY A 246 23.57 11.73 -1.18
N TRP A 247 22.82 11.99 -2.17
CA TRP A 247 22.02 11.04 -2.93
C TRP A 247 22.84 10.00 -3.74
N TRP A 248 24.08 10.33 -4.10
CA TRP A 248 24.94 9.48 -4.91
C TRP A 248 25.30 8.14 -4.28
N GLY A 249 25.44 8.10 -2.96
CA GLY A 249 25.98 6.94 -2.27
C GLY A 249 27.42 6.59 -2.70
N PRO A 250 27.90 5.39 -2.35
CA PRO A 250 29.26 4.94 -2.67
C PRO A 250 29.44 4.46 -4.12
N PHE A 251 28.42 4.46 -4.97
CA PHE A 251 28.41 3.82 -6.30
C PHE A 251 28.62 2.31 -6.19
N SER A 252 27.69 1.64 -5.52
CA SER A 252 27.73 0.21 -5.25
C SER A 252 27.60 -0.62 -6.53
N LYS A 253 28.47 -1.60 -6.71
CA LYS A 253 28.38 -2.56 -7.84
C LYS A 253 27.40 -3.68 -7.58
N THR A 254 27.11 -3.92 -6.31
CA THR A 254 26.30 -5.04 -5.84
C THR A 254 25.21 -4.55 -4.91
N THR A 255 24.18 -5.38 -4.72
CA THR A 255 23.30 -5.26 -3.56
C THR A 255 24.11 -5.44 -2.26
N PRO A 256 23.56 -5.10 -1.09
CA PRO A 256 24.22 -5.36 0.20
C PRO A 256 24.57 -6.84 0.42
N GLU A 257 23.82 -7.76 -0.19
CA GLU A 257 24.05 -9.22 -0.11
C GLU A 257 25.09 -9.73 -1.12
N GLY A 258 25.56 -8.89 -2.05
CA GLY A 258 26.61 -9.21 -2.99
C GLY A 258 26.13 -9.59 -4.41
N ASP A 259 24.83 -9.45 -4.71
CA ASP A 259 24.30 -9.70 -6.05
C ASP A 259 24.79 -8.61 -7.02
N ASP A 260 25.34 -8.98 -8.18
CA ASP A 260 25.90 -8.05 -9.17
C ASP A 260 24.78 -7.27 -9.89
N LEU A 261 24.78 -5.94 -9.75
CA LEU A 261 23.84 -5.02 -10.39
C LEU A 261 24.18 -4.69 -11.85
N LYS A 262 25.29 -5.21 -12.38
CA LYS A 262 25.74 -5.05 -13.78
C LYS A 262 25.86 -3.59 -14.23
N ARG A 263 26.24 -2.69 -13.30
CA ARG A 263 26.34 -1.23 -13.50
C ARG A 263 27.68 -0.83 -14.14
N ASP A 264 27.66 0.18 -14.99
CA ASP A 264 28.86 0.87 -15.47
C ASP A 264 29.22 2.05 -14.55
N ILE A 265 29.85 1.72 -13.42
CA ILE A 265 30.24 2.71 -12.39
C ILE A 265 31.18 3.80 -12.95
N ALA A 266 32.04 3.45 -13.93
CA ALA A 266 32.98 4.42 -14.51
C ALA A 266 32.22 5.49 -15.29
N LYS A 267 31.24 5.11 -16.10
CA LYS A 267 30.37 6.00 -16.83
C LYS A 267 29.52 6.85 -15.88
N GLU A 268 28.89 6.23 -14.87
CA GLU A 268 28.07 6.94 -13.89
C GLU A 268 28.87 8.05 -13.16
N ARG A 269 30.11 7.74 -12.73
CA ARG A 269 30.99 8.74 -12.09
C ARG A 269 31.36 9.87 -13.04
N ALA A 270 31.61 9.58 -14.32
CA ALA A 270 31.90 10.61 -15.32
C ALA A 270 30.71 11.54 -15.57
N ASP A 271 29.50 11.00 -15.52
CA ASP A 271 28.25 11.73 -15.76
C ASP A 271 27.72 12.48 -14.51
N SER A 272 28.24 12.22 -13.30
CA SER A 272 27.69 12.72 -12.04
C SER A 272 27.59 14.24 -11.96
N ALA A 273 28.59 14.97 -12.47
CA ALA A 273 28.58 16.44 -12.49
C ALA A 273 27.48 17.01 -13.41
N LYS A 274 27.17 16.32 -14.51
CA LYS A 274 26.10 16.72 -15.44
C LYS A 274 24.71 16.61 -14.81
N TYR A 275 24.53 15.65 -13.92
CA TYR A 275 23.25 15.34 -13.28
C TYR A 275 23.25 15.67 -11.76
N ALA A 276 24.00 16.70 -11.36
CA ALA A 276 24.18 17.07 -9.97
C ALA A 276 22.85 17.36 -9.23
N ASP A 277 21.83 17.77 -9.94
CA ASP A 277 20.50 18.12 -9.44
C ASP A 277 19.45 17.00 -9.55
N ALA A 278 19.84 15.78 -9.99
CA ALA A 278 18.89 14.68 -10.19
C ALA A 278 18.06 14.31 -8.93
N TRP A 279 18.62 14.52 -7.73
CA TRP A 279 17.91 14.32 -6.47
C TRP A 279 16.64 15.17 -6.29
N LYS A 280 16.52 16.31 -6.99
CA LYS A 280 15.35 17.21 -6.91
C LYS A 280 14.09 16.60 -7.52
N THR A 281 14.28 15.69 -8.47
CA THR A 281 13.21 14.99 -9.20
C THR A 281 13.39 13.47 -9.14
N GLY A 282 14.11 12.98 -8.13
CA GLY A 282 14.61 11.61 -8.07
C GLY A 282 13.64 10.56 -7.52
N GLY A 283 12.37 10.87 -7.26
CA GLY A 283 11.36 9.91 -6.81
C GLY A 283 11.39 9.65 -5.31
N GLY A 284 11.48 8.39 -4.90
CA GLY A 284 11.64 7.96 -3.51
C GLY A 284 10.43 8.22 -2.61
N SER A 285 9.23 7.89 -3.06
CA SER A 285 8.00 8.11 -2.29
C SER A 285 7.79 7.08 -1.18
N MET A 286 7.20 7.51 -0.05
CA MET A 286 6.64 6.65 0.97
C MET A 286 5.12 6.65 0.84
N TRP A 287 4.56 5.64 0.22
CA TRP A 287 3.14 5.57 -0.08
C TRP A 287 2.40 4.43 0.65
N MET A 288 3.07 3.81 1.64
CA MET A 288 2.49 2.81 2.53
C MET A 288 2.69 3.19 3.99
N THR A 289 1.78 2.70 4.85
CA THR A 289 1.76 3.02 6.28
C THR A 289 2.99 2.45 6.99
N PRO A 290 3.80 3.28 7.69
CA PRO A 290 5.01 2.84 8.36
C PRO A 290 4.72 2.08 9.65
N ALA A 291 5.72 1.33 10.16
CA ALA A 291 5.70 0.78 11.52
C ALA A 291 6.31 1.76 12.53
N TYR A 292 5.89 1.66 13.78
CA TYR A 292 6.39 2.51 14.87
C TYR A 292 6.76 1.71 16.10
N ASP A 293 7.96 1.95 16.61
CA ASP A 293 8.40 1.46 17.93
C ASP A 293 8.28 2.56 18.97
N ASP A 294 7.30 2.43 19.85
CA ASP A 294 6.99 3.39 20.91
C ASP A 294 8.08 3.50 21.98
N VAL A 295 8.89 2.47 22.17
CA VAL A 295 10.01 2.44 23.13
C VAL A 295 11.17 3.29 22.62
N SER A 296 11.64 3.05 21.41
CA SER A 296 12.76 3.78 20.80
C SER A 296 12.34 5.06 20.07
N LYS A 297 11.02 5.34 19.99
CA LYS A 297 10.43 6.45 19.25
C LYS A 297 10.87 6.44 17.78
N THR A 298 10.92 5.26 17.16
CA THR A 298 11.42 5.06 15.80
C THR A 298 10.30 4.72 14.85
N LEU A 299 10.19 5.46 13.75
CA LEU A 299 9.44 5.07 12.57
C LEU A 299 10.33 4.25 11.64
N PHE A 300 9.81 3.14 11.16
CA PHE A 300 10.40 2.36 10.09
C PHE A 300 9.55 2.57 8.83
N VAL A 301 10.17 3.14 7.83
CA VAL A 301 9.52 3.53 6.57
C VAL A 301 10.11 2.74 5.41
N ALA A 302 9.27 2.31 4.50
CA ALA A 302 9.65 1.70 3.24
C ALA A 302 9.55 2.75 2.14
N ILE A 303 10.56 2.84 1.28
CA ILE A 303 10.70 3.88 0.27
C ILE A 303 10.82 3.22 -1.09
N GLY A 304 9.98 3.66 -2.01
CA GLY A 304 9.88 3.12 -3.35
C GLY A 304 10.88 3.71 -4.34
N ASN A 305 10.54 3.52 -5.59
CA ASN A 305 11.36 3.69 -6.78
C ASN A 305 12.01 5.07 -6.94
N PRO A 306 13.20 5.10 -7.59
CA PRO A 306 13.77 6.35 -8.09
C PRO A 306 13.00 6.85 -9.32
N SER A 307 13.30 8.04 -9.79
CA SER A 307 12.72 8.61 -11.01
C SER A 307 13.80 9.15 -11.96
N PRO A 308 13.68 8.85 -13.27
CA PRO A 308 12.69 7.96 -13.91
C PRO A 308 12.91 6.49 -13.52
N ASP A 309 11.86 5.69 -13.41
CA ASP A 309 11.91 4.32 -12.88
C ASP A 309 12.93 3.40 -13.58
N LEU A 310 12.80 3.29 -14.91
CA LEU A 310 13.45 2.26 -15.71
C LEU A 310 14.63 2.81 -16.52
N ASP A 311 15.03 4.08 -16.30
CA ASP A 311 16.20 4.70 -16.94
C ASP A 311 17.13 5.33 -15.91
N GLY A 312 18.22 4.66 -15.57
CA GLY A 312 19.23 5.19 -14.67
C GLY A 312 20.23 6.16 -15.28
N SER A 313 20.21 6.38 -16.61
CA SER A 313 21.25 7.12 -17.34
C SER A 313 21.42 8.57 -16.92
N ILE A 314 20.39 9.19 -16.35
CA ILE A 314 20.37 10.60 -15.92
C ILE A 314 20.35 10.77 -14.40
N ARG A 315 20.48 9.69 -13.64
CA ARG A 315 20.53 9.70 -12.18
C ARG A 315 21.68 8.81 -11.65
N PRO A 316 22.94 9.12 -11.99
CA PRO A 316 24.09 8.32 -11.58
C PRO A 316 24.16 8.16 -10.06
N GLY A 317 24.87 7.12 -9.58
CA GLY A 317 25.01 6.82 -8.17
C GLY A 317 23.94 5.87 -7.64
N ASP A 318 23.93 5.61 -6.34
CA ASP A 318 23.06 4.63 -5.69
C ASP A 318 21.62 5.11 -5.52
N ASN A 319 21.37 6.40 -5.69
CA ASN A 319 20.06 7.04 -5.54
C ASN A 319 19.45 6.87 -4.13
N ARG A 320 20.21 7.21 -3.10
CA ARG A 320 19.77 7.11 -1.70
C ARG A 320 18.65 8.11 -1.40
N TRP A 321 17.59 7.73 -0.69
CA TRP A 321 17.21 6.43 -0.17
C TRP A 321 16.01 5.86 -0.92
N THR A 322 16.11 5.65 -2.22
CA THR A 322 15.12 4.84 -2.95
C THR A 322 15.38 3.37 -2.66
N GLU A 323 14.39 2.51 -2.87
CA GLU A 323 14.45 1.05 -2.64
C GLU A 323 15.02 0.69 -1.26
N SER A 324 14.49 1.33 -0.22
CA SER A 324 15.13 1.28 1.10
C SER A 324 14.14 1.15 2.24
N ILE A 325 14.58 0.44 3.28
CA ILE A 325 13.99 0.54 4.61
C ILE A 325 14.80 1.54 5.41
N VAL A 326 14.14 2.56 5.95
CA VAL A 326 14.79 3.62 6.70
C VAL A 326 14.16 3.77 8.08
N ALA A 327 15.00 4.01 9.09
CA ALA A 327 14.57 4.37 10.43
C ALA A 327 14.76 5.87 10.65
N ILE A 328 13.70 6.54 11.10
CA ILE A 328 13.72 7.95 11.49
C ILE A 328 13.16 8.14 12.90
N ASP A 329 13.54 9.21 13.55
CA ASP A 329 12.98 9.58 14.85
C ASP A 329 11.58 10.16 14.66
N ALA A 330 10.56 9.51 15.21
CA ALA A 330 9.15 9.91 15.07
C ALA A 330 8.85 11.29 15.69
N THR A 331 9.69 11.78 16.61
CA THR A 331 9.45 13.05 17.30
C THR A 331 9.90 14.27 16.51
N ASN A 332 10.87 14.10 15.60
CA ASN A 332 11.52 15.23 14.93
C ASN A 332 11.95 14.95 13.48
N GLY A 333 11.67 13.78 12.94
CA GLY A 333 11.99 13.37 11.57
C GLY A 333 13.49 13.13 11.30
N LYS A 334 14.34 13.03 12.31
CA LYS A 334 15.79 12.82 12.10
C LYS A 334 16.07 11.39 11.65
N PHE A 335 16.89 11.27 10.61
CA PHE A 335 17.42 10.02 10.11
C PHE A 335 18.25 9.29 11.19
N LYS A 336 18.04 7.98 11.34
CA LYS A 336 18.81 7.11 12.24
C LYS A 336 19.70 6.14 11.45
N TRP A 337 19.12 5.37 10.53
CA TRP A 337 19.82 4.45 9.65
C TRP A 337 18.97 4.13 8.41
N GLY A 338 19.59 3.62 7.35
CA GLY A 338 18.92 3.15 6.15
C GLY A 338 19.60 1.90 5.61
N TYR A 339 18.79 0.99 5.07
CA TYR A 339 19.21 -0.22 4.36
C TYR A 339 18.60 -0.17 2.97
N GLN A 340 19.44 0.01 1.95
CA GLN A 340 19.02 0.09 0.56
C GLN A 340 19.11 -1.30 -0.06
N GLU A 341 17.98 -1.88 -0.43
CA GLU A 341 17.90 -3.23 -0.99
C GLU A 341 18.51 -3.29 -2.39
N VAL A 342 18.17 -2.31 -3.23
CA VAL A 342 18.60 -2.23 -4.62
C VAL A 342 19.20 -0.85 -4.91
N PRO A 343 20.54 -0.68 -4.80
CA PRO A 343 21.18 0.55 -5.25
C PRO A 343 21.00 0.79 -6.75
N HIS A 344 20.64 2.02 -7.16
CA HIS A 344 20.47 2.40 -8.56
C HIS A 344 19.42 1.54 -9.28
N ASP A 345 18.28 1.33 -8.65
CA ASP A 345 17.21 0.53 -9.26
C ASP A 345 16.80 1.08 -10.64
N VAL A 346 16.63 0.19 -11.61
CA VAL A 346 16.12 0.45 -12.96
C VAL A 346 15.11 -0.62 -13.37
N TRP A 347 14.47 -1.25 -12.39
CA TRP A 347 13.55 -2.37 -12.55
C TRP A 347 12.21 -2.16 -11.84
N ASP A 348 12.07 -1.07 -11.08
CA ASP A 348 10.91 -0.80 -10.23
C ASP A 348 10.73 -1.91 -9.15
N LEU A 349 11.86 -2.27 -8.49
CA LEU A 349 11.89 -3.32 -7.45
C LEU A 349 11.67 -2.73 -6.04
N ASP A 350 10.61 -1.98 -5.88
CA ASP A 350 10.25 -1.24 -4.66
C ASP A 350 10.38 -2.03 -3.36
N ALA A 351 10.97 -1.40 -2.35
CA ALA A 351 10.87 -1.78 -0.94
C ALA A 351 9.66 -1.08 -0.31
N VAL A 352 8.45 -1.44 -0.70
CA VAL A 352 7.23 -0.67 -0.35
C VAL A 352 6.20 -1.40 0.48
N SER A 353 6.28 -2.73 0.61
CA SER A 353 5.42 -3.43 1.57
C SER A 353 5.61 -2.81 2.96
N PRO A 354 4.51 -2.56 3.71
CA PRO A 354 4.63 -1.95 5.03
C PRO A 354 5.62 -2.69 5.92
N PRO A 355 6.67 -2.03 6.44
CA PRO A 355 7.59 -2.68 7.36
C PRO A 355 6.86 -3.19 8.60
N VAL A 356 7.30 -4.33 9.11
CA VAL A 356 6.73 -4.97 10.30
C VAL A 356 7.79 -5.09 11.38
N ILE A 357 7.47 -4.73 12.61
CA ILE A 357 8.34 -5.00 13.76
C ILE A 357 8.01 -6.39 14.30
N ALA A 358 9.02 -7.22 14.50
CA ALA A 358 8.89 -8.57 15.05
C ALA A 358 10.02 -8.94 15.98
N MET A 359 9.78 -9.93 16.83
CA MET A 359 10.83 -10.56 17.64
C MET A 359 11.40 -11.76 16.87
N VAL A 360 12.66 -11.70 16.47
CA VAL A 360 13.35 -12.77 15.72
C VAL A 360 14.59 -13.19 16.48
N GLY A 361 14.66 -14.45 16.90
CA GLY A 361 15.77 -14.95 17.73
C GLY A 361 15.96 -14.20 19.03
N GLY A 362 14.89 -13.68 19.65
CA GLY A 362 14.92 -12.90 20.87
C GLY A 362 15.35 -11.42 20.71
N LYS A 363 15.55 -10.95 19.47
CA LYS A 363 15.89 -9.57 19.14
C LYS A 363 14.76 -8.88 18.41
N LYS A 364 14.59 -7.59 18.64
CA LYS A 364 13.66 -6.76 17.88
C LYS A 364 14.22 -6.54 16.47
N ALA A 365 13.45 -6.91 15.47
CA ALA A 365 13.81 -6.80 14.07
C ALA A 365 12.75 -6.03 13.28
N VAL A 366 13.16 -5.45 12.16
CA VAL A 366 12.27 -4.94 11.11
C VAL A 366 12.24 -5.98 10.00
N VAL A 367 11.04 -6.37 9.60
CA VAL A 367 10.78 -7.36 8.55
C VAL A 367 10.06 -6.66 7.42
N GLU A 368 10.50 -6.88 6.21
CA GLU A 368 9.88 -6.35 4.99
C GLU A 368 9.95 -7.40 3.88
N ALA A 369 8.95 -7.41 3.01
CA ALA A 369 8.89 -8.26 1.82
C ALA A 369 8.59 -7.37 0.61
N GLY A 370 9.59 -7.18 -0.25
CA GLY A 370 9.48 -6.27 -1.38
C GLY A 370 9.36 -6.94 -2.73
N LYS A 371 9.38 -6.11 -3.77
CA LYS A 371 9.30 -6.55 -5.18
C LYS A 371 10.47 -7.43 -5.60
N THR A 372 11.59 -7.43 -4.85
CA THR A 372 12.72 -8.34 -5.08
C THR A 372 12.36 -9.83 -4.91
N GLY A 373 11.26 -10.14 -4.22
CA GLY A 373 10.81 -11.51 -3.98
C GLY A 373 11.53 -12.22 -2.82
N PHE A 374 12.14 -11.44 -1.92
CA PHE A 374 12.74 -11.89 -0.67
C PHE A 374 12.06 -11.24 0.53
N VAL A 375 12.20 -11.87 1.70
CA VAL A 375 11.92 -11.23 2.99
C VAL A 375 13.24 -10.82 3.62
N TYR A 376 13.36 -9.55 3.97
CA TYR A 376 14.50 -8.99 4.67
C TYR A 376 14.20 -8.89 6.16
N VAL A 377 15.15 -9.29 6.98
CA VAL A 377 15.07 -9.20 8.45
C VAL A 377 16.25 -8.36 8.91
N LEU A 378 15.98 -7.16 9.38
CA LEU A 378 16.99 -6.19 9.81
C LEU A 378 16.96 -6.01 11.33
N ASP A 379 18.12 -5.81 11.95
CA ASP A 379 18.20 -5.39 13.34
C ASP A 379 17.55 -4.01 13.51
N ALA A 380 16.51 -3.91 14.32
CA ALA A 380 15.72 -2.69 14.45
C ALA A 380 16.51 -1.48 14.97
N ALA A 381 17.56 -1.70 15.76
CA ALA A 381 18.37 -0.63 16.32
C ALA A 381 19.41 -0.08 15.34
N THR A 382 19.91 -0.93 14.43
CA THR A 382 21.10 -0.60 13.62
C THR A 382 20.88 -0.67 12.11
N GLY A 383 19.78 -1.26 11.65
CA GLY A 383 19.51 -1.51 10.22
C GLY A 383 20.41 -2.59 9.61
N LYS A 384 21.22 -3.29 10.40
CA LYS A 384 22.06 -4.37 9.86
C LYS A 384 21.22 -5.57 9.46
N LEU A 385 21.51 -6.13 8.31
CA LEU A 385 20.87 -7.35 7.85
C LEU A 385 21.18 -8.51 8.82
N ILE A 386 20.12 -9.07 9.39
CA ILE A 386 20.18 -10.33 10.15
C ILE A 386 20.07 -11.48 9.16
N ARG A 387 19.13 -11.35 8.19
CA ARG A 387 18.83 -12.40 7.22
C ARG A 387 18.06 -11.86 6.03
N ARG A 388 18.37 -12.37 4.83
CA ARG A 388 17.51 -12.38 3.66
C ARG A 388 16.96 -13.82 3.51
N SER A 389 15.68 -13.98 3.23
CA SER A 389 15.06 -15.29 3.05
C SER A 389 15.50 -15.98 1.75
N ALA A 390 15.12 -17.25 1.58
CA ALA A 390 15.00 -17.82 0.25
C ALA A 390 13.96 -17.03 -0.57
N ALA A 391 14.14 -16.96 -1.88
CA ALA A 391 13.17 -16.34 -2.77
C ALA A 391 11.82 -17.07 -2.66
N PHE A 392 10.73 -16.31 -2.49
CA PHE A 392 9.38 -16.87 -2.42
C PHE A 392 8.64 -16.82 -3.77
N VAL A 393 9.24 -16.20 -4.78
CA VAL A 393 8.85 -16.26 -6.19
C VAL A 393 10.05 -16.64 -7.06
N PRO A 394 9.84 -17.27 -8.23
CA PRO A 394 10.95 -17.61 -9.14
C PRO A 394 11.72 -16.37 -9.57
N GLN A 395 13.03 -16.55 -9.71
CA GLN A 395 13.95 -15.52 -10.16
C GLN A 395 14.69 -15.97 -11.43
N GLN A 396 14.77 -15.07 -12.40
CA GLN A 396 15.49 -15.29 -13.64
C GLN A 396 16.05 -13.98 -14.18
N ASN A 397 17.32 -13.99 -14.57
CA ASN A 397 18.04 -12.82 -15.10
C ASN A 397 18.01 -11.59 -14.18
N MET A 398 17.92 -11.77 -12.86
CA MET A 398 17.89 -10.68 -11.89
C MET A 398 18.98 -9.65 -12.18
N TYR A 399 18.59 -8.39 -12.05
CA TYR A 399 19.43 -7.22 -12.26
C TYR A 399 20.01 -7.11 -13.68
N SER A 400 19.36 -7.72 -14.71
CA SER A 400 19.73 -7.48 -16.10
C SER A 400 19.34 -6.07 -16.51
N GLN A 401 20.30 -5.27 -16.98
CA GLN A 401 20.06 -3.89 -17.37
C GLN A 401 19.04 -3.81 -18.50
N PRO A 402 18.02 -2.91 -18.41
CA PRO A 402 17.07 -2.69 -19.48
C PRO A 402 17.75 -2.30 -20.79
N THR A 403 17.20 -2.76 -21.92
CA THR A 403 17.73 -2.46 -23.25
C THR A 403 16.63 -1.89 -24.15
N PRO A 404 16.98 -1.17 -25.26
CA PRO A 404 15.97 -0.70 -26.20
C PRO A 404 15.13 -1.83 -26.82
N ASP A 405 15.74 -2.99 -27.06
CA ASP A 405 15.06 -4.17 -27.61
C ASP A 405 14.25 -4.94 -26.56
N GLY A 406 14.57 -4.76 -25.29
CA GLY A 406 13.97 -5.42 -24.15
C GLY A 406 14.76 -6.63 -23.65
N VAL A 407 14.82 -6.80 -22.32
CA VAL A 407 15.41 -7.95 -21.65
C VAL A 407 14.39 -8.62 -20.75
N PHE A 408 14.28 -9.94 -20.85
CA PHE A 408 13.39 -10.72 -20.00
C PHE A 408 13.97 -10.85 -18.59
N MET A 409 13.13 -10.57 -17.58
CA MET A 409 13.48 -10.71 -16.17
C MET A 409 12.31 -11.22 -15.32
N LEU A 410 12.64 -11.95 -14.24
CA LEU A 410 11.77 -12.36 -13.13
C LEU A 410 12.45 -12.02 -11.80
N PRO A 411 11.68 -11.50 -10.83
CA PRO A 411 10.33 -10.94 -10.97
C PRO A 411 10.28 -9.75 -11.90
N GLY A 412 9.08 -9.43 -12.41
CA GLY A 412 8.83 -8.21 -13.17
C GLY A 412 8.63 -7.00 -12.27
N ALA A 413 8.24 -5.85 -12.82
CA ALA A 413 8.09 -4.59 -12.08
C ALA A 413 6.97 -4.57 -11.02
N ASN A 414 5.98 -5.47 -11.12
CA ASN A 414 5.04 -5.69 -10.02
C ASN A 414 5.60 -6.63 -8.95
N GLY A 415 6.79 -7.15 -9.17
CA GLY A 415 7.67 -7.79 -8.21
C GLY A 415 7.29 -9.18 -7.76
N GLY A 416 7.90 -9.51 -6.63
CA GLY A 416 7.63 -10.67 -5.80
C GLY A 416 6.47 -10.42 -4.84
N GLU A 417 6.53 -9.34 -4.07
CA GLU A 417 5.41 -8.77 -3.33
C GLU A 417 5.32 -7.29 -3.65
N GLU A 418 4.17 -6.84 -4.06
CA GLU A 418 3.92 -5.45 -4.37
C GLU A 418 3.61 -4.68 -3.07
N TRP A 419 2.76 -3.69 -3.02
CA TRP A 419 2.39 -2.96 -1.80
C TRP A 419 1.74 -3.82 -0.69
N SER A 420 1.50 -5.07 -0.93
CA SER A 420 0.73 -5.97 -0.06
C SER A 420 1.33 -6.05 1.34
N PRO A 421 0.58 -5.71 2.41
CA PRO A 421 1.10 -5.86 3.76
C PRO A 421 1.21 -7.34 4.15
N ILE A 422 2.38 -7.72 4.63
CA ILE A 422 2.60 -9.04 5.22
C ILE A 422 1.91 -9.15 6.58
N ALA A 423 1.62 -10.38 7.01
CA ALA A 423 1.25 -10.65 8.39
C ALA A 423 2.36 -11.44 9.09
N VAL A 424 2.63 -11.13 10.36
CA VAL A 424 3.61 -11.88 11.16
C VAL A 424 2.92 -12.53 12.35
N HIS A 425 3.02 -13.86 12.44
CA HIS A 425 2.49 -14.61 13.58
C HIS A 425 3.56 -14.68 14.68
N PRO A 426 3.36 -14.05 15.84
CA PRO A 426 4.42 -13.92 16.85
C PRO A 426 4.88 -15.27 17.43
N ASP A 427 3.95 -16.20 17.65
CA ASP A 427 4.28 -17.49 18.28
C ASP A 427 4.89 -18.50 17.29
N LEU A 428 4.53 -18.44 16.00
CA LEU A 428 5.08 -19.31 14.96
C LEU A 428 6.39 -18.77 14.39
N GLY A 429 6.65 -17.47 14.51
CA GLY A 429 7.77 -16.79 13.88
C GLY A 429 7.70 -16.81 12.35
N TYR A 430 6.49 -16.86 11.79
CA TYR A 430 6.24 -16.87 10.35
C TYR A 430 5.80 -15.50 9.87
N ALA A 431 6.37 -15.06 8.75
CA ALA A 431 5.82 -13.98 7.92
C ALA A 431 5.02 -14.60 6.77
N TYR A 432 3.79 -14.12 6.56
CA TYR A 432 2.93 -14.55 5.45
C TYR A 432 2.97 -13.53 4.35
N THR A 433 3.44 -13.95 3.17
CA THR A 433 3.57 -13.13 1.98
C THR A 433 2.58 -13.56 0.90
N VAL A 434 2.22 -12.64 0.02
CA VAL A 434 1.35 -12.89 -1.14
C VAL A 434 2.11 -12.52 -2.42
N GLY A 435 2.58 -13.53 -3.14
CA GLY A 435 3.55 -13.35 -4.22
C GLY A 435 2.92 -13.13 -5.59
N LEU A 436 3.57 -12.27 -6.37
CA LEU A 436 3.32 -12.07 -7.79
C LEU A 436 4.39 -12.74 -8.63
N HIS A 437 3.98 -13.65 -9.50
CA HIS A 437 4.80 -14.14 -10.58
C HIS A 437 4.29 -13.55 -11.89
N GLN A 438 4.93 -12.47 -12.34
CA GLN A 438 4.57 -11.76 -13.56
C GLN A 438 5.83 -11.39 -14.33
N PRO A 439 6.27 -12.22 -15.30
CA PRO A 439 7.46 -11.95 -16.08
C PRO A 439 7.30 -10.73 -16.97
N MET A 440 8.38 -9.97 -17.15
CA MET A 440 8.39 -8.80 -18.02
C MET A 440 9.60 -8.74 -18.94
N HIS A 441 9.46 -8.02 -20.06
CA HIS A 441 10.55 -7.52 -20.88
C HIS A 441 10.82 -6.06 -20.51
N TYR A 442 11.96 -5.80 -19.92
CA TYR A 442 12.40 -4.45 -19.55
C TYR A 442 13.01 -3.75 -20.76
N LYS A 443 12.32 -2.70 -21.20
CA LYS A 443 12.79 -1.80 -22.26
C LYS A 443 13.18 -0.48 -21.67
N VAL A 444 14.14 0.21 -22.27
CA VAL A 444 14.52 1.56 -21.88
C VAL A 444 14.52 2.47 -23.10
N HIS A 445 13.99 3.67 -22.95
CA HIS A 445 14.13 4.77 -23.88
C HIS A 445 14.11 6.08 -23.12
N TYR A 446 15.02 6.95 -23.48
CA TYR A 446 15.09 8.26 -22.84
C TYR A 446 13.86 9.11 -23.16
N ALA A 447 13.30 9.74 -22.13
CA ALA A 447 12.28 10.78 -22.24
C ALA A 447 12.67 11.94 -21.31
N PRO A 448 12.53 13.21 -21.75
CA PRO A 448 12.76 14.36 -20.88
C PRO A 448 11.69 14.43 -19.79
N TRP A 449 12.08 14.92 -18.60
CA TRP A 449 11.12 15.20 -17.55
C TRP A 449 10.21 16.38 -17.89
N GLU A 450 8.91 16.20 -17.65
CA GLU A 450 7.91 17.26 -17.71
C GLU A 450 7.11 17.24 -16.40
N LYS A 451 7.03 18.40 -15.74
CA LYS A 451 6.32 18.53 -14.45
C LYS A 451 4.88 17.98 -14.54
N GLY A 452 4.51 17.12 -13.59
CA GLY A 452 3.17 16.53 -13.50
C GLY A 452 2.84 15.49 -14.57
N ARG A 453 3.82 15.02 -15.32
CA ARG A 453 3.67 13.94 -16.29
C ARG A 453 4.40 12.68 -15.85
N LEU A 454 3.81 11.55 -16.16
CA LEU A 454 4.39 10.24 -15.90
C LEU A 454 5.75 10.11 -16.62
N TRP A 455 6.79 9.77 -15.87
CA TRP A 455 8.17 9.73 -16.32
C TRP A 455 8.86 8.41 -15.95
N LEU A 456 8.50 7.35 -16.64
CA LEU A 456 9.01 6.00 -16.37
C LEU A 456 10.40 5.74 -16.99
N GLY A 457 10.77 6.47 -18.04
CA GLY A 457 11.99 6.18 -18.81
C GLY A 457 11.88 4.89 -19.64
N SER A 458 10.69 4.29 -19.72
CA SER A 458 10.41 3.07 -20.47
C SER A 458 8.93 2.72 -20.51
N ALA A 459 8.66 1.46 -20.89
CA ALA A 459 7.35 0.84 -20.80
C ALA A 459 7.45 -0.53 -20.13
N PHE A 460 6.47 -0.85 -19.29
CA PHE A 460 6.29 -2.19 -18.72
C PHE A 460 5.67 -3.11 -19.78
N VAL A 461 6.40 -4.13 -20.21
CA VAL A 461 5.93 -5.04 -21.26
C VAL A 461 5.75 -6.44 -20.67
N ARG A 462 4.51 -6.77 -20.34
CA ARG A 462 4.13 -8.14 -19.94
C ARG A 462 4.34 -9.11 -21.10
N VAL A 463 4.71 -10.34 -20.79
CA VAL A 463 5.00 -11.38 -21.79
C VAL A 463 3.69 -12.00 -22.29
N PRO A 464 3.28 -11.77 -23.57
CA PRO A 464 2.04 -12.33 -24.08
C PRO A 464 2.14 -13.85 -24.29
N ASP A 465 1.03 -14.54 -24.16
CA ASP A 465 0.90 -15.95 -24.52
C ASP A 465 0.22 -16.14 -25.89
N ALA A 466 0.23 -17.38 -26.38
CA ALA A 466 -0.35 -17.73 -27.68
C ALA A 466 -1.89 -17.64 -27.72
N LYS A 467 -2.55 -17.45 -26.59
CA LYS A 467 -4.02 -17.39 -26.45
C LYS A 467 -4.55 -15.97 -26.24
N GLY A 468 -3.65 -14.96 -26.27
CA GLY A 468 -3.99 -13.55 -26.03
C GLY A 468 -4.05 -13.16 -24.56
N GLY A 469 -3.62 -14.04 -23.66
CA GLY A 469 -3.35 -13.75 -22.26
C GLY A 469 -1.85 -13.41 -22.04
N TYR A 470 -1.37 -13.63 -20.80
CA TYR A 470 0.02 -13.38 -20.45
C TYR A 470 0.70 -14.66 -19.94
N SER A 471 1.87 -14.93 -20.51
CA SER A 471 2.60 -16.18 -20.28
C SER A 471 3.21 -16.23 -18.88
N GLY A 472 2.98 -17.37 -18.20
CA GLY A 472 3.64 -17.69 -16.95
C GLY A 472 3.16 -16.92 -15.73
N GLU A 473 2.06 -16.15 -15.82
CA GLU A 473 1.53 -15.41 -14.67
C GLU A 473 0.78 -16.34 -13.71
N TYR A 474 1.04 -16.16 -12.42
CA TYR A 474 0.34 -16.81 -11.31
C TYR A 474 0.72 -16.12 -10.00
N GLY A 475 0.14 -16.54 -8.89
CA GLY A 475 0.52 -16.08 -7.58
C GLY A 475 0.84 -17.23 -6.62
N ASN A 476 1.26 -16.87 -5.42
CA ASN A 476 1.40 -17.81 -4.31
C ASN A 476 1.13 -17.11 -2.98
N VAL A 477 0.71 -17.91 -2.00
CA VAL A 477 0.65 -17.53 -0.60
C VAL A 477 1.72 -18.33 0.12
N ASN A 478 2.59 -17.67 0.87
CA ASN A 478 3.74 -18.31 1.49
C ASN A 478 3.79 -18.05 2.99
N ALA A 479 4.38 -18.97 3.73
CA ALA A 479 4.90 -18.71 5.06
C ALA A 479 6.42 -18.78 5.03
N ILE A 480 7.06 -17.71 5.48
CA ILE A 480 8.50 -17.60 5.59
C ILE A 480 8.88 -17.70 7.07
N ASP A 481 9.66 -18.69 7.44
CA ASP A 481 10.21 -18.82 8.79
C ASP A 481 11.28 -17.74 9.01
N LEU A 482 10.99 -16.76 9.83
CA LEU A 482 11.87 -15.63 10.10
C LEU A 482 13.16 -16.03 10.83
N ASN A 483 13.16 -17.14 11.57
CA ASN A 483 14.35 -17.62 12.28
C ASN A 483 15.34 -18.34 11.36
N THR A 484 14.85 -18.95 10.28
CA THR A 484 15.69 -19.72 9.34
C THR A 484 15.80 -19.08 7.94
N GLY A 485 14.86 -18.22 7.55
CA GLY A 485 14.74 -17.65 6.21
C GLY A 485 14.22 -18.64 5.17
N LYS A 486 13.73 -19.80 5.58
CA LYS A 486 13.20 -20.82 4.66
C LYS A 486 11.71 -20.59 4.40
N VAL A 487 11.27 -20.94 3.20
CA VAL A 487 9.84 -21.08 2.89
C VAL A 487 9.34 -22.33 3.61
N ALA A 488 8.49 -22.14 4.64
CA ALA A 488 7.91 -23.22 5.43
C ALA A 488 6.82 -23.93 4.63
N TRP A 489 5.98 -23.18 3.92
CA TRP A 489 5.01 -23.68 2.96
C TRP A 489 4.71 -22.61 1.90
N SER A 490 4.25 -23.07 0.73
CA SER A 490 3.83 -22.22 -0.38
C SER A 490 2.63 -22.84 -1.08
N VAL A 491 1.59 -22.04 -1.33
CA VAL A 491 0.37 -22.46 -2.03
C VAL A 491 0.21 -21.62 -3.29
N LYS A 492 0.26 -22.26 -4.45
CA LYS A 492 0.09 -21.59 -5.75
C LYS A 492 -1.36 -21.15 -5.94
N THR A 493 -1.55 -19.96 -6.50
CA THR A 493 -2.84 -19.40 -6.92
C THR A 493 -2.91 -19.26 -8.44
N GLU A 494 -4.11 -19.11 -8.97
CA GLU A 494 -4.33 -19.04 -10.42
C GLU A 494 -3.80 -17.73 -11.02
N LEU A 495 -4.00 -16.62 -10.33
CA LEU A 495 -3.56 -15.28 -10.74
C LEU A 495 -2.49 -14.76 -9.79
N PRO A 496 -1.67 -13.78 -10.20
CA PRO A 496 -0.77 -13.05 -9.32
C PRO A 496 -1.51 -12.56 -8.06
N MET A 497 -0.85 -12.50 -6.91
CA MET A 497 -1.46 -12.10 -5.65
C MET A 497 -1.14 -10.63 -5.33
N MET A 498 -2.15 -9.90 -4.88
CA MET A 498 -2.00 -8.52 -4.39
C MET A 498 -3.11 -8.28 -3.36
N GLY A 499 -2.84 -7.58 -2.28
CA GLY A 499 -3.87 -7.23 -1.30
C GLY A 499 -3.51 -7.49 0.14
N GLY A 500 -2.54 -8.35 0.41
CA GLY A 500 -2.00 -8.60 1.74
C GLY A 500 -2.68 -9.71 2.53
N ALA A 501 -2.07 -10.02 3.67
CA ALA A 501 -2.48 -11.09 4.56
C ALA A 501 -2.85 -10.56 5.96
N THR A 502 -3.63 -11.36 6.70
CA THR A 502 -3.93 -11.13 8.12
C THR A 502 -3.92 -12.47 8.84
N ALA A 503 -3.14 -12.57 9.92
CA ALA A 503 -3.05 -13.78 10.75
C ALA A 503 -3.84 -13.62 12.05
N THR A 504 -4.25 -14.73 12.68
CA THR A 504 -5.02 -14.72 13.92
C THR A 504 -4.50 -15.73 14.93
N ALA A 505 -4.77 -15.47 16.21
CA ALA A 505 -4.52 -16.44 17.29
C ALA A 505 -5.38 -17.70 17.18
N GLY A 506 -6.42 -17.70 16.33
CA GLY A 506 -7.20 -18.88 15.94
C GLY A 506 -6.45 -19.85 15.01
N GLY A 507 -5.18 -19.54 14.65
CA GLY A 507 -4.34 -20.36 13.79
C GLY A 507 -4.68 -20.26 12.31
N LEU A 508 -5.20 -19.09 11.88
CA LEU A 508 -5.65 -18.84 10.52
C LEU A 508 -4.85 -17.73 9.86
N VAL A 509 -4.73 -17.79 8.54
CA VAL A 509 -4.30 -16.68 7.68
C VAL A 509 -5.39 -16.40 6.66
N PHE A 510 -5.84 -15.16 6.61
CA PHE A 510 -6.83 -14.69 5.64
C PHE A 510 -6.14 -13.87 4.55
N THR A 511 -6.48 -14.14 3.29
CA THR A 511 -6.07 -13.35 2.13
C THR A 511 -7.04 -13.56 0.96
N GLY A 512 -7.10 -12.60 0.06
CA GLY A 512 -7.95 -12.66 -1.13
C GLY A 512 -7.14 -12.80 -2.41
N GLU A 513 -7.77 -13.37 -3.43
CA GLU A 513 -7.19 -13.59 -4.76
C GLU A 513 -7.80 -12.64 -5.81
N GLY A 514 -7.03 -12.34 -6.84
CA GLY A 514 -7.45 -11.48 -7.95
C GLY A 514 -8.66 -11.99 -8.75
N ASN A 515 -8.89 -13.30 -8.75
CA ASN A 515 -10.06 -13.95 -9.37
C ASN A 515 -11.34 -13.89 -8.51
N GLY A 516 -11.29 -13.25 -7.33
CA GLY A 516 -12.45 -13.03 -6.46
C GLY A 516 -12.62 -14.02 -5.32
N TRP A 517 -11.74 -14.99 -5.15
CA TRP A 517 -11.77 -15.88 -4.00
C TRP A 517 -11.15 -15.20 -2.76
N PHE A 518 -11.88 -15.19 -1.67
CA PHE A 518 -11.38 -14.89 -0.32
C PHE A 518 -11.22 -16.20 0.44
N LYS A 519 -10.06 -16.41 1.06
CA LYS A 519 -9.69 -17.70 1.64
C LYS A 519 -9.16 -17.58 3.06
N ALA A 520 -9.36 -18.65 3.83
CA ALA A 520 -8.68 -18.91 5.10
C ALA A 520 -7.76 -20.11 4.95
N TYR A 521 -6.51 -19.94 5.33
CA TYR A 521 -5.48 -20.97 5.34
C TYR A 521 -5.14 -21.37 6.77
N ASP A 522 -4.77 -22.62 6.98
CA ASP A 522 -4.12 -23.05 8.23
C ASP A 522 -2.74 -22.38 8.32
N ALA A 523 -2.49 -21.66 9.41
CA ALA A 523 -1.29 -20.86 9.59
C ALA A 523 0.02 -21.67 9.58
N LYS A 524 -0.02 -22.95 10.01
CA LYS A 524 1.16 -23.83 10.10
C LYS A 524 1.46 -24.57 8.80
N THR A 525 0.41 -24.94 8.04
CA THR A 525 0.53 -25.90 6.94
C THR A 525 0.18 -25.33 5.57
N GLY A 526 -0.49 -24.16 5.51
CA GLY A 526 -0.99 -23.59 4.27
C GLY A 526 -2.21 -24.29 3.68
N ALA A 527 -2.80 -25.27 4.38
CA ALA A 527 -4.01 -25.93 3.92
C ALA A 527 -5.18 -24.95 3.83
N VAL A 528 -5.89 -24.94 2.70
CA VAL A 528 -7.10 -24.12 2.53
C VAL A 528 -8.23 -24.74 3.37
N LEU A 529 -8.68 -24.04 4.40
CA LEU A 529 -9.73 -24.49 5.32
C LEU A 529 -11.12 -23.96 4.95
N TRP A 530 -11.16 -22.80 4.27
CA TRP A 530 -12.40 -22.16 3.84
C TRP A 530 -12.14 -21.24 2.66
N LYS A 531 -13.17 -21.04 1.84
CA LYS A 531 -13.17 -20.06 0.75
C LYS A 531 -14.56 -19.55 0.44
N PHE A 532 -14.63 -18.28 -0.01
CA PHE A 532 -15.84 -17.63 -0.47
C PHE A 532 -15.56 -16.83 -1.74
N TYR A 533 -16.48 -16.86 -2.71
CA TYR A 533 -16.35 -16.10 -3.96
C TYR A 533 -17.03 -14.73 -3.84
N CYS A 534 -16.24 -13.68 -3.84
CA CYS A 534 -16.71 -12.29 -3.65
C CYS A 534 -17.22 -11.61 -4.93
N GLY A 535 -17.07 -12.24 -6.10
CA GLY A 535 -17.53 -11.69 -7.39
C GLY A 535 -16.56 -10.73 -8.07
N ALA A 536 -15.72 -10.04 -7.32
CA ALA A 536 -14.65 -9.16 -7.80
C ALA A 536 -13.34 -9.50 -7.10
N GLY A 537 -12.19 -9.07 -7.62
CA GLY A 537 -10.90 -9.33 -7.01
C GLY A 537 -10.87 -8.89 -5.54
N ALA A 538 -10.55 -9.83 -4.64
CA ALA A 538 -10.49 -9.56 -3.19
C ALA A 538 -9.06 -9.16 -2.79
N ASN A 539 -8.56 -8.08 -3.38
CA ASN A 539 -7.17 -7.62 -3.27
C ASN A 539 -6.99 -6.43 -2.32
N ALA A 540 -7.67 -6.46 -1.18
CA ALA A 540 -7.41 -5.57 -0.05
C ALA A 540 -6.94 -6.39 1.15
N ALA A 541 -6.19 -5.76 2.05
CA ALA A 541 -5.74 -6.41 3.26
C ALA A 541 -6.91 -6.61 4.25
N PRO A 542 -7.22 -7.85 4.69
CA PRO A 542 -8.34 -8.12 5.58
C PRO A 542 -8.15 -7.52 6.97
N ALA A 543 -9.26 -7.23 7.67
CA ALA A 543 -9.28 -6.87 9.08
C ALA A 543 -10.07 -7.92 9.89
N VAL A 544 -9.61 -8.24 11.10
CA VAL A 544 -10.25 -9.19 12.02
C VAL A 544 -10.53 -8.47 13.34
N PHE A 545 -11.80 -8.40 13.73
CA PHE A 545 -12.24 -7.59 14.86
C PHE A 545 -13.41 -8.23 15.61
N ASP A 546 -13.68 -7.72 16.80
CA ASP A 546 -14.80 -8.11 17.67
C ASP A 546 -15.85 -7.00 17.72
N VAL A 547 -17.10 -7.40 17.74
CA VAL A 547 -18.23 -6.52 18.07
C VAL A 547 -19.11 -7.25 19.08
N ASP A 548 -19.18 -6.73 20.30
CA ASP A 548 -19.98 -7.26 21.40
C ASP A 548 -19.72 -8.76 21.71
N GLY A 549 -18.46 -9.20 21.61
CA GLY A 549 -18.03 -10.57 21.86
C GLY A 549 -18.19 -11.52 20.67
N GLU A 550 -18.58 -11.00 19.50
CA GLU A 550 -18.69 -11.76 18.25
C GLU A 550 -17.54 -11.38 17.32
N GLU A 551 -16.73 -12.36 16.91
CA GLU A 551 -15.57 -12.17 16.03
C GLU A 551 -16.00 -12.11 14.56
N PHE A 552 -15.42 -11.16 13.80
CA PHE A 552 -15.67 -10.95 12.39
C PHE A 552 -14.38 -10.80 11.59
N VAL A 553 -14.49 -11.10 10.29
CA VAL A 553 -13.43 -10.88 9.30
C VAL A 553 -14.00 -10.05 8.17
N ALA A 554 -13.36 -8.92 7.84
CA ALA A 554 -13.77 -8.07 6.74
C ALA A 554 -12.72 -7.99 5.63
N VAL A 555 -13.18 -7.93 4.37
CA VAL A 555 -12.33 -7.73 3.20
C VAL A 555 -13.06 -6.91 2.13
N ALA A 556 -12.36 -5.95 1.53
CA ALA A 556 -12.83 -5.25 0.35
C ALA A 556 -12.58 -6.11 -0.91
N ALA A 557 -13.60 -6.26 -1.74
CA ALA A 557 -13.58 -6.95 -3.00
C ALA A 557 -13.96 -5.98 -4.11
N GLY A 558 -12.97 -5.31 -4.66
CA GLY A 558 -13.15 -4.28 -5.67
C GLY A 558 -12.23 -4.40 -6.87
N GLY A 559 -11.42 -5.45 -6.90
CA GLY A 559 -10.49 -5.67 -7.99
C GLY A 559 -9.28 -4.74 -7.95
N ASN A 560 -8.46 -4.83 -8.97
CA ASN A 560 -7.29 -3.98 -9.16
C ASN A 560 -7.19 -3.55 -10.62
N PHE A 561 -7.02 -2.26 -10.82
CA PHE A 561 -6.91 -1.64 -12.14
C PHE A 561 -5.59 -2.01 -12.84
N GLN A 562 -4.47 -1.96 -12.12
CA GLN A 562 -3.11 -2.15 -12.65
C GLN A 562 -2.89 -3.53 -13.26
N ILE A 563 -3.41 -4.58 -12.62
CA ILE A 563 -3.25 -5.96 -13.08
C ILE A 563 -4.55 -6.57 -13.63
N SER A 564 -5.52 -5.71 -13.95
CA SER A 564 -6.77 -6.06 -14.66
C SER A 564 -7.62 -7.11 -13.95
N TYR A 565 -7.72 -7.05 -12.63
CA TYR A 565 -8.67 -7.89 -11.88
C TYR A 565 -10.10 -7.39 -12.02
N PRO A 566 -11.11 -8.29 -11.97
CA PRO A 566 -12.51 -7.89 -12.02
C PRO A 566 -12.82 -6.83 -10.97
N LEU A 567 -13.33 -5.67 -11.39
CA LEU A 567 -13.66 -4.55 -10.54
C LEU A 567 -15.00 -4.76 -9.83
N GLY A 568 -15.14 -4.20 -8.65
CA GLY A 568 -16.34 -4.25 -7.82
C GLY A 568 -16.38 -3.10 -6.83
N ASN A 569 -17.37 -3.12 -5.93
CA ASN A 569 -17.57 -2.05 -4.95
C ASN A 569 -17.95 -2.56 -3.56
N SER A 570 -17.74 -3.85 -3.27
CA SER A 570 -18.29 -4.49 -2.09
C SER A 570 -17.22 -4.77 -1.04
N LEU A 571 -17.54 -4.46 0.20
CA LEU A 571 -16.80 -4.89 1.39
C LEU A 571 -17.66 -5.94 2.10
N PHE A 572 -17.14 -7.14 2.22
CA PHE A 572 -17.79 -8.25 2.92
C PHE A 572 -17.34 -8.30 4.38
N VAL A 573 -18.29 -8.55 5.27
CA VAL A 573 -18.04 -8.88 6.67
C VAL A 573 -18.54 -10.28 6.93
N PHE A 574 -17.64 -11.18 7.32
CA PHE A 574 -17.93 -12.59 7.62
C PHE A 574 -17.93 -12.84 9.12
N GLY A 575 -18.75 -13.76 9.57
CA GLY A 575 -18.81 -14.24 10.95
C GLY A 575 -19.37 -15.66 11.00
N LEU A 576 -19.34 -16.27 12.16
CA LEU A 576 -20.03 -17.56 12.37
C LEU A 576 -21.55 -17.37 12.29
N PRO A 577 -22.32 -18.38 11.86
CA PRO A 577 -23.78 -18.32 11.91
C PRO A 577 -24.27 -17.99 13.32
N LYS A 578 -25.32 -17.17 13.43
CA LYS A 578 -26.02 -17.05 14.72
C LYS A 578 -26.70 -18.37 15.04
N PRO A 579 -26.74 -18.76 16.33
CA PRO A 579 -27.45 -19.95 16.76
C PRO A 579 -28.92 -19.94 16.38
#